data_3087f935d57068e3caf3bd0ee6820b20
#
_entry.id   3087f935d57068e3caf3bd0ee6820b20
#
_cell.length_a   1.000
_cell.length_b   1.000
_cell.length_c   1.000
_cell.angle_alpha   90.00
_cell.angle_beta   90.00
_cell.angle_gamma   90.00
#
_symmetry.space_group_name_H-M   'P 1'
#
loop_
_entity.id
_entity.type
_entity.pdbx_description
1 polymer ?
#
loop_
_entity_poly.entity_id
_entity_poly.type
_entity_poly.pdbx_seq_one_letter_code
_entity_poly.pdbx_strand_id
1 'polypeptide(L)'
;FHRAFDRCREPEKALEQLIALGFERVLTSGQQPTAEKGIPLLQRLNQLANGRIKIMAGCGVNEKNIARIRQETGVPAFHFSAREPQTSRMTYSNPSVYMGTEGADEDTIMLTTERRVRNTIDALMGKKA
;
A
#
# COMPACT_ATOMS: atom_id res chain seq x y z
N PHE A 1 7.58 2.93 -11.41
CA PHE A 1 6.87 1.77 -11.98
C PHE A 1 5.78 1.32 -11.00
N HIS A 2 4.68 0.75 -11.49
CA HIS A 2 3.52 0.37 -10.71
C HIS A 2 3.48 -1.13 -10.33
N ARG A 3 2.38 -1.57 -9.68
CA ARG A 3 2.21 -2.93 -9.18
C ARG A 3 2.13 -4.05 -10.23
N ALA A 4 2.22 -3.77 -11.54
CA ALA A 4 2.48 -4.84 -12.50
C ALA A 4 3.78 -5.61 -12.17
N PHE A 5 4.70 -4.98 -11.46
CA PHE A 5 5.87 -5.62 -10.87
C PHE A 5 5.52 -6.85 -10.01
N ASP A 6 4.41 -6.80 -9.27
CA ASP A 6 3.98 -7.90 -8.42
C ASP A 6 3.52 -9.16 -9.18
N ARG A 7 3.39 -9.06 -10.51
CA ARG A 7 2.99 -10.16 -11.40
C ARG A 7 4.15 -10.71 -12.24
N CYS A 8 5.35 -10.13 -12.12
CA CYS A 8 6.50 -10.64 -12.85
C CYS A 8 7.01 -11.97 -12.27
N ARG A 9 7.67 -12.76 -13.13
CA ARG A 9 8.20 -14.07 -12.74
C ARG A 9 9.47 -13.96 -11.91
N GLU A 10 10.36 -13.04 -12.26
CA GLU A 10 11.70 -12.89 -11.71
C GLU A 10 11.89 -11.46 -11.15
N PRO A 11 11.43 -11.19 -9.91
CA PRO A 11 11.39 -9.83 -9.38
C PRO A 11 12.79 -9.18 -9.25
N GLU A 12 13.82 -9.94 -8.90
CA GLU A 12 15.18 -9.39 -8.80
C GLU A 12 15.69 -8.94 -10.17
N LYS A 13 15.48 -9.74 -11.20
CA LYS A 13 15.84 -9.38 -12.58
C LYS A 13 15.02 -8.21 -13.12
N ALA A 14 13.71 -8.19 -12.83
CA ALA A 14 12.85 -7.08 -13.19
C ALA A 14 13.30 -5.78 -12.50
N LEU A 15 13.75 -5.84 -11.26
CA LEU A 15 14.30 -4.69 -10.55
C LEU A 15 15.54 -4.14 -11.25
N GLU A 16 16.49 -4.98 -11.63
CA GLU A 16 17.69 -4.55 -12.37
C GLU A 16 17.34 -3.93 -13.73
N GLN A 17 16.34 -4.46 -14.42
CA GLN A 17 15.84 -3.87 -15.66
C GLN A 17 15.23 -2.48 -15.43
N LEU A 18 14.44 -2.28 -14.36
CA LEU A 18 13.89 -0.98 -14.01
C LEU A 18 15.00 0.04 -13.68
N ILE A 19 16.02 -0.39 -12.96
CA ILE A 19 17.20 0.45 -12.67
C ILE A 19 17.91 0.85 -13.97
N ALA A 20 18.16 -0.10 -14.88
CA ALA A 20 18.82 0.16 -16.16
C ALA A 20 18.01 1.11 -17.06
N LEU A 21 16.67 1.06 -16.96
CA LEU A 21 15.76 1.96 -17.68
C LEU A 21 15.59 3.33 -17.02
N GLY A 22 16.23 3.58 -15.87
CA GLY A 22 16.21 4.87 -15.20
C GLY A 22 14.94 5.15 -14.37
N PHE A 23 14.20 4.12 -13.96
CA PHE A 23 13.09 4.33 -13.05
C PHE A 23 13.60 4.74 -11.66
N GLU A 24 13.00 5.78 -11.10
CA GLU A 24 13.37 6.29 -9.78
C GLU A 24 12.71 5.51 -8.62
N ARG A 25 11.56 4.86 -8.91
CA ARG A 25 10.72 4.22 -7.90
C ARG A 25 9.92 3.06 -8.45
N VAL A 26 9.73 2.03 -7.64
CA VAL A 26 8.82 0.92 -7.93
C VAL A 26 7.86 0.69 -6.75
N LEU A 27 6.56 0.63 -7.06
CA LEU A 27 5.50 0.30 -6.09
C LEU A 27 5.28 -1.21 -6.10
N THR A 28 5.42 -1.83 -4.95
CA THR A 28 5.27 -3.28 -4.82
C THR A 28 4.74 -3.68 -3.44
N SER A 29 4.02 -4.78 -3.40
CA SER A 29 3.61 -5.46 -2.16
C SER A 29 4.53 -6.63 -1.80
N GLY A 30 5.70 -6.75 -2.47
CA GLY A 30 6.54 -7.93 -2.33
C GLY A 30 5.91 -9.18 -2.93
N GLN A 31 5.15 -9.03 -4.04
CA GLN A 31 4.44 -10.11 -4.74
C GLN A 31 3.44 -10.89 -3.86
N GLN A 32 2.95 -10.26 -2.81
CA GLN A 32 1.97 -10.85 -1.90
C GLN A 32 0.66 -10.03 -1.91
N PRO A 33 -0.45 -10.57 -1.38
CA PRO A 33 -1.70 -9.83 -1.26
C PRO A 33 -1.59 -8.51 -0.49
N THR A 34 -0.66 -8.44 0.48
CA THR A 34 -0.37 -7.22 1.25
C THR A 34 1.13 -7.01 1.41
N ALA A 35 1.55 -5.76 1.59
CA ALA A 35 2.95 -5.42 1.87
C ALA A 35 3.47 -6.11 3.15
N GLU A 36 2.63 -6.28 4.17
CA GLU A 36 2.99 -6.96 5.40
C GLU A 36 3.37 -8.43 5.17
N LYS A 37 2.60 -9.13 4.32
CA LYS A 37 2.95 -10.50 3.91
C LYS A 37 4.17 -10.55 3.00
N GLY A 38 4.43 -9.48 2.27
CA GLY A 38 5.54 -9.34 1.34
C GLY A 38 6.85 -8.87 1.96
N ILE A 39 6.94 -8.69 3.28
CA ILE A 39 8.14 -8.22 3.98
C ILE A 39 9.42 -8.95 3.54
N PRO A 40 9.47 -10.29 3.42
CA PRO A 40 10.70 -10.97 3.02
C PRO A 40 11.23 -10.52 1.65
N LEU A 41 10.36 -10.41 0.65
CA LEU A 41 10.78 -9.95 -0.67
C LEU A 41 11.06 -8.44 -0.69
N LEU A 42 10.26 -7.62 0.01
CA LEU A 42 10.50 -6.18 0.13
C LEU A 42 11.90 -5.90 0.73
N GLN A 43 12.28 -6.62 1.78
CA GLN A 43 13.62 -6.54 2.37
C GLN A 43 14.71 -6.89 1.35
N ARG A 44 14.53 -8.01 0.65
CA ARG A 44 15.48 -8.47 -0.37
C ARG A 44 15.64 -7.47 -1.50
N LEU A 45 14.52 -6.95 -2.03
CA LEU A 45 14.54 -5.96 -3.10
C LEU A 45 15.19 -4.64 -2.64
N ASN A 46 14.95 -4.20 -1.41
CA ASN A 46 15.56 -3.00 -0.88
C ASN A 46 17.08 -3.14 -0.74
N GLN A 47 17.56 -4.29 -0.28
CA GLN A 47 19.00 -4.60 -0.23
C GLN A 47 19.61 -4.60 -1.63
N LEU A 48 18.96 -5.25 -2.59
CA LEU A 48 19.43 -5.33 -3.97
C LEU A 48 19.41 -3.97 -4.67
N ALA A 49 18.39 -3.16 -4.39
CA ALA A 49 18.28 -1.80 -4.92
C ALA A 49 19.49 -0.93 -4.51
N ASN A 50 19.97 -1.07 -3.30
CA ASN A 50 21.15 -0.36 -2.77
C ASN A 50 21.14 1.15 -3.12
N GLY A 51 20.01 1.81 -2.97
CA GLY A 51 19.83 3.23 -3.26
C GLY A 51 19.68 3.61 -4.74
N ARG A 52 19.86 2.67 -5.69
CA ARG A 52 19.75 2.93 -7.13
C ARG A 52 18.32 3.17 -7.61
N ILE A 53 17.35 2.61 -6.89
CA ILE A 53 15.91 2.79 -7.11
C ILE A 53 15.20 2.75 -5.74
N LYS A 54 14.16 3.53 -5.56
CA LYS A 54 13.38 3.54 -4.32
C LYS A 54 12.31 2.45 -4.35
N ILE A 55 12.37 1.51 -3.41
CA ILE A 55 11.28 0.56 -3.19
C ILE A 55 10.18 1.27 -2.40
N MET A 56 8.97 1.31 -2.94
CA MET A 56 7.78 1.85 -2.26
C MET A 56 6.86 0.70 -1.89
N ALA A 57 6.76 0.41 -0.59
CA ALA A 57 5.83 -0.60 -0.09
C ALA A 57 4.40 -0.12 -0.17
N GLY A 58 3.51 -0.90 -0.75
CA GLY A 58 2.09 -0.58 -0.84
C GLY A 58 1.20 -1.82 -0.85
N CYS A 59 -0.08 -1.60 -0.72
CA CYS A 59 -1.15 -2.56 -0.49
C CYS A 59 -1.31 -2.95 0.98
N GLY A 60 -2.37 -2.47 1.59
CA GLY A 60 -2.72 -2.75 2.97
C GLY A 60 -1.83 -2.07 4.02
N VAL A 61 -1.00 -1.11 3.61
CA VAL A 61 -0.22 -0.30 4.55
C VAL A 61 -1.13 0.65 5.33
N ASN A 62 -0.96 0.66 6.64
CA ASN A 62 -1.76 1.47 7.57
C ASN A 62 -1.00 1.73 8.88
N GLU A 63 -1.60 2.47 9.80
CA GLU A 63 -1.01 2.85 11.08
C GLU A 63 -0.60 1.69 11.98
N LYS A 64 -1.15 0.48 11.77
CA LYS A 64 -0.85 -0.69 12.61
C LYS A 64 0.38 -1.46 12.14
N ASN A 65 0.73 -1.34 10.86
CA ASN A 65 1.80 -2.16 10.27
C ASN A 65 2.96 -1.37 9.65
N ILE A 66 2.79 -0.08 9.36
CA ILE A 66 3.80 0.72 8.65
C ILE A 66 5.15 0.77 9.38
N ALA A 67 5.14 0.90 10.71
CA ALA A 67 6.36 0.93 11.51
C ALA A 67 7.11 -0.42 11.43
N ARG A 68 6.39 -1.53 11.53
CA ARG A 68 6.95 -2.87 11.39
C ARG A 68 7.53 -3.09 9.99
N ILE A 69 6.77 -2.75 8.93
CA ILE A 69 7.25 -2.88 7.55
C ILE A 69 8.55 -2.09 7.38
N ARG A 70 8.60 -0.84 7.85
CA ARG A 70 9.81 -0.03 7.80
C ARG A 70 10.98 -0.69 8.51
N GLN A 71 10.77 -1.15 9.73
CA GLN A 71 11.81 -1.73 10.58
C GLN A 71 12.39 -3.01 9.96
N GLU A 72 11.53 -3.88 9.43
CA GLU A 72 11.96 -5.18 8.91
C GLU A 72 12.52 -5.10 7.48
N THR A 73 12.09 -4.13 6.69
CA THR A 73 12.49 -4.05 5.27
C THR A 73 13.49 -2.96 4.94
N GLY A 74 13.51 -1.89 5.74
CA GLY A 74 14.32 -0.70 5.46
C GLY A 74 13.87 0.12 4.24
N VAL A 75 12.70 -0.18 3.63
CA VAL A 75 12.22 0.55 2.45
C VAL A 75 12.02 2.04 2.75
N PRO A 76 12.41 2.93 1.80
CA PRO A 76 12.39 4.37 2.06
C PRO A 76 11.03 5.03 1.79
N ALA A 77 10.08 4.34 1.16
CA ALA A 77 8.82 4.92 0.72
C ALA A 77 7.63 4.00 0.96
N PHE A 78 6.46 4.62 1.21
CA PHE A 78 5.22 3.91 1.49
C PHE A 78 4.07 4.53 0.70
N HIS A 79 3.14 3.68 0.27
CA HIS A 79 1.88 4.07 -0.35
C HIS A 79 0.72 3.50 0.47
N PHE A 80 -0.23 4.35 0.86
CA PHE A 80 -1.41 3.95 1.62
C PHE A 80 -2.61 4.84 1.27
N SER A 81 -3.81 4.30 1.45
CA SER A 81 -5.05 5.01 1.12
C SER A 81 -5.64 5.79 2.30
N ALA A 82 -5.35 5.37 3.53
CA ALA A 82 -5.88 5.96 4.77
C ALA A 82 -7.41 6.17 4.75
N ARG A 83 -8.15 5.23 4.14
CA ARG A 83 -9.60 5.28 4.01
C ARG A 83 -10.29 4.78 5.26
N GLU A 84 -11.43 5.38 5.56
CA GLU A 84 -12.36 4.90 6.58
C GLU A 84 -13.79 5.02 6.06
N PRO A 85 -14.71 4.16 6.57
CA PRO A 85 -16.10 4.20 6.16
C PRO A 85 -16.78 5.48 6.68
N GLN A 86 -17.56 6.10 5.81
CA GLN A 86 -18.45 7.20 6.16
C GLN A 86 -19.83 6.93 5.58
N THR A 87 -20.85 7.22 6.37
CA THR A 87 -22.24 7.09 5.92
C THR A 87 -22.50 8.06 4.77
N SER A 88 -23.15 7.58 3.72
CA SER A 88 -23.64 8.41 2.62
C SER A 88 -24.53 9.54 3.14
N ARG A 89 -24.49 10.70 2.47
CA ARG A 89 -25.40 11.81 2.76
C ARG A 89 -26.75 11.68 2.06
N MET A 90 -26.95 10.58 1.33
CA MET A 90 -28.23 10.30 0.69
C MET A 90 -29.32 10.15 1.74
N THR A 91 -30.46 10.80 1.51
CA THR A 91 -31.64 10.74 2.39
C THR A 91 -32.60 9.62 2.01
N TYR A 92 -32.41 9.05 0.83
CA TYR A 92 -33.21 7.92 0.32
C TYR A 92 -32.26 6.78 -0.08
N SER A 93 -32.63 5.56 0.28
CA SER A 93 -31.97 4.33 -0.13
C SER A 93 -33.00 3.31 -0.56
N ASN A 94 -32.70 2.48 -1.54
CA ASN A 94 -33.53 1.34 -1.93
C ASN A 94 -32.77 0.02 -1.66
N PRO A 95 -33.00 -0.59 -0.50
CA PRO A 95 -32.27 -1.80 -0.10
C PRO A 95 -32.60 -3.05 -0.93
N SER A 96 -33.59 -2.96 -1.81
CA SER A 96 -33.98 -4.08 -2.69
C SER A 96 -33.20 -4.11 -4.02
N VAL A 97 -32.38 -3.09 -4.30
CA VAL A 97 -31.64 -2.98 -5.57
C VAL A 97 -30.17 -2.70 -5.28
N TYR A 98 -29.32 -3.58 -5.75
CA TYR A 98 -27.86 -3.42 -5.69
C TYR A 98 -27.32 -3.01 -7.05
N MET A 99 -26.48 -1.97 -7.09
CA MET A 99 -25.82 -1.51 -8.32
C MET A 99 -24.49 -2.24 -8.55
N GLY A 100 -23.96 -2.90 -7.52
CA GLY A 100 -22.74 -3.69 -7.55
C GLY A 100 -23.00 -5.15 -7.17
N THR A 101 -22.21 -5.66 -6.24
CA THR A 101 -22.36 -7.03 -5.72
C THR A 101 -23.56 -7.11 -4.77
N GLU A 102 -24.38 -8.13 -4.93
CA GLU A 102 -25.51 -8.39 -4.03
C GLU A 102 -25.04 -8.44 -2.56
N GLY A 103 -25.73 -7.74 -1.68
CA GLY A 103 -25.39 -7.62 -0.26
C GLY A 103 -24.29 -6.60 0.07
N ALA A 104 -23.79 -5.85 -0.91
CA ALA A 104 -22.88 -4.76 -0.64
C ALA A 104 -23.57 -3.60 0.08
N ASP A 105 -22.87 -2.99 1.03
CA ASP A 105 -23.32 -1.75 1.68
C ASP A 105 -23.07 -0.57 0.74
N GLU A 106 -24.12 -0.14 0.02
CA GLU A 106 -24.05 0.98 -0.92
C GLU A 106 -24.30 2.35 -0.25
N ASP A 107 -24.69 2.34 1.04
CA ASP A 107 -24.89 3.56 1.83
C ASP A 107 -23.61 3.99 2.58
N THR A 108 -22.56 3.21 2.49
CA THR A 108 -21.25 3.53 3.06
C THR A 108 -20.22 3.83 1.96
N ILE A 109 -19.57 4.97 2.08
CA ILE A 109 -18.49 5.40 1.20
C ILE A 109 -17.15 5.33 1.92
N MET A 110 -16.11 4.89 1.20
CA MET A 110 -14.74 4.82 1.74
C MET A 110 -13.97 6.08 1.38
N LEU A 111 -13.73 6.96 2.35
CA LEU A 111 -13.03 8.23 2.15
C LEU A 111 -11.70 8.27 2.87
N THR A 112 -10.69 8.83 2.20
CA THR A 112 -9.43 9.20 2.83
C THR A 112 -9.66 10.33 3.82
N THR A 113 -9.20 10.17 5.06
CA THR A 113 -9.36 11.19 6.10
C THR A 113 -8.02 11.69 6.60
N GLU A 114 -7.99 12.97 6.98
CA GLU A 114 -6.80 13.59 7.58
C GLU A 114 -6.35 12.81 8.83
N ARG A 115 -7.31 12.42 9.66
CA ARG A 115 -7.04 11.63 10.86
C ARG A 115 -6.26 10.35 10.57
N ARG A 116 -6.70 9.55 9.58
CA ARG A 116 -6.02 8.30 9.21
C ARG A 116 -4.67 8.54 8.57
N VAL A 117 -4.54 9.60 7.76
CA VAL A 117 -3.25 10.01 7.18
C VAL A 117 -2.27 10.37 8.30
N ARG A 118 -2.70 11.24 9.23
CA ARG A 118 -1.88 11.67 10.36
C ARG A 118 -1.44 10.51 11.23
N ASN A 119 -2.38 9.64 11.63
CA ASN A 119 -2.07 8.45 12.44
C ASN A 119 -1.04 7.56 11.76
N THR A 120 -1.15 7.36 10.44
CA THR A 120 -0.21 6.52 9.69
C THR A 120 1.18 7.16 9.63
N ILE A 121 1.27 8.47 9.44
CA ILE A 121 2.55 9.20 9.45
C ILE A 121 3.17 9.19 10.85
N ASP A 122 2.39 9.43 11.90
CA ASP A 122 2.88 9.42 13.27
C ASP A 122 3.42 8.05 13.67
N ALA A 123 2.73 6.97 13.28
CA ALA A 123 3.20 5.60 13.46
C ALA A 123 4.53 5.35 12.73
N LEU A 124 4.67 5.85 11.50
CA LEU A 124 5.90 5.75 10.72
C LEU A 124 7.06 6.50 11.40
N MET A 125 6.78 7.64 12.02
CA MET A 125 7.77 8.50 12.67
C MET A 125 8.07 8.08 14.11
N GLY A 126 7.40 7.05 14.64
CA GLY A 126 7.56 6.60 16.03
C GLY A 126 6.98 7.56 17.07
N LYS A 127 6.10 8.48 16.65
CA LYS A 127 5.37 9.34 17.57
C LYS A 127 4.22 8.55 18.19
N LYS A 128 4.15 8.49 19.50
CA LYS A 128 2.97 7.95 20.19
C LYS A 128 1.77 8.89 19.94
N ALA A 129 0.66 8.26 19.58
CA ALA A 129 -0.61 8.97 19.52
C ALA A 129 -1.00 9.51 20.90
#